data_0d6dc9f4b3b8a926b0e2179219f311df
#
_entry.id   0d6dc9f4b3b8a926b0e2179219f311df
#
_cell.length_a   1.000
_cell.length_b   1.000
_cell.length_c   1.000
_cell.angle_alpha   90.00
_cell.angle_beta   90.00
_cell.angle_gamma   90.00
#
_symmetry.space_group_name_H-M   'P 1'
#
loop_
_entity.id
_entity.type
_entity.pdbx_description
1 polymer ?
#
loop_
_entity_poly.entity_id
_entity_poly.type
_entity_poly.pdbx_seq_one_letter_code
_entity_poly.pdbx_strand_id
1 'polypeptide(L)'
;MQPSYTPGKLSSISTLCATAMNLSSLSNHNDDLMQRFERDLIDSYDEELELEIDDRHFSGEGHSSQADKQARQAYFRELFRLQGELVKLQDWVARTGQKVVILFEGRDAAGKGGVIKRITQRLNPRVCRVAALPAPNDRERTQWYFQRYVSHLPAAGEIVLFDRSWYNRAGVERVMGFCNEAEYEEFFRTVPEFEKMLMRSGIRLIKYWFSITDEEQHL
;
A
#
# COMPACT_ATOMS: atom_id res chain seq x y z
N MET A 1 3.49 -58.94 45.25
CA MET A 1 4.18 -59.25 44.01
C MET A 1 4.47 -57.87 43.28
N GLN A 2 5.71 -57.42 43.40
CA GLN A 2 6.21 -56.27 42.70
C GLN A 2 6.94 -56.71 41.41
N PRO A 3 6.79 -56.03 40.25
CA PRO A 3 7.72 -56.32 39.18
C PRO A 3 8.90 -55.35 39.24
N SER A 4 10.04 -55.87 39.02
CA SER A 4 11.38 -55.32 39.02
C SER A 4 11.60 -54.34 37.83
N TYR A 5 12.22 -53.24 38.16
CA TYR A 5 12.67 -52.22 37.20
C TYR A 5 14.12 -52.50 36.78
N THR A 6 14.37 -52.65 35.48
CA THR A 6 15.71 -52.73 34.92
C THR A 6 16.07 -51.39 34.21
N PRO A 7 17.26 -50.84 34.48
CA PRO A 7 17.65 -49.57 33.80
C PRO A 7 18.22 -49.85 32.40
N GLY A 8 17.56 -49.34 31.40
CA GLY A 8 18.03 -49.34 30.01
C GLY A 8 19.01 -48.18 29.72
N LYS A 9 20.01 -48.51 28.96
CA LYS A 9 21.24 -47.81 28.63
C LYS A 9 21.06 -46.40 28.11
N LEU A 10 21.84 -45.45 28.64
CA LEU A 10 22.23 -44.17 28.06
C LEU A 10 23.07 -44.39 26.78
N SER A 11 22.48 -44.18 25.62
CA SER A 11 23.22 -43.96 24.37
C SER A 11 22.37 -43.07 23.47
N SER A 12 22.64 -41.77 23.47
CA SER A 12 22.31 -40.87 22.34
C SER A 12 22.55 -39.35 22.60
N ILE A 13 23.70 -38.98 23.16
CA ILE A 13 24.13 -37.56 23.14
C ILE A 13 24.78 -37.20 21.77
N SER A 14 25.32 -38.19 21.04
CA SER A 14 25.97 -37.95 19.74
C SER A 14 24.98 -37.71 18.60
N THR A 15 23.73 -38.15 18.66
CA THR A 15 22.74 -37.98 17.59
C THR A 15 22.08 -36.59 17.59
N LEU A 16 21.96 -35.96 18.77
CA LEU A 16 21.42 -34.60 18.90
C LEU A 16 22.38 -33.52 18.38
N CYS A 17 23.69 -33.75 18.45
CA CYS A 17 24.69 -32.80 17.93
C CYS A 17 24.75 -32.78 16.38
N ALA A 18 24.52 -33.91 15.72
CA ALA A 18 24.47 -34.04 14.27
C ALA A 18 23.19 -33.36 13.67
N THR A 19 22.07 -33.39 14.42
CA THR A 19 20.82 -32.72 13.97
C THR A 19 20.89 -31.21 14.13
N ALA A 20 21.60 -30.68 15.13
CA ALA A 20 21.79 -29.27 15.34
C ALA A 20 22.72 -28.64 14.26
N MET A 21 23.74 -29.37 13.77
CA MET A 21 24.58 -28.93 12.66
C MET A 21 23.83 -28.87 11.32
N ASN A 22 22.82 -29.70 11.11
CA ASN A 22 22.04 -29.68 9.87
C ASN A 22 21.00 -28.53 9.82
N LEU A 23 20.50 -28.11 10.99
CA LEU A 23 19.58 -26.99 11.11
C LEU A 23 20.26 -25.62 10.86
N SER A 24 21.50 -25.44 11.26
CA SER A 24 22.28 -24.23 11.02
C SER A 24 22.67 -24.09 9.53
N SER A 25 22.97 -25.19 8.86
CA SER A 25 23.26 -25.19 7.41
C SER A 25 22.03 -24.92 6.55
N LEU A 26 20.85 -25.37 6.98
CA LEU A 26 19.57 -25.07 6.32
C LEU A 26 19.15 -23.61 6.51
N SER A 27 19.40 -23.03 7.70
CA SER A 27 19.18 -21.60 7.97
C SER A 27 20.07 -20.74 7.08
N ASN A 28 21.37 -20.98 7.03
CA ASN A 28 22.32 -20.24 6.20
C ASN A 28 22.01 -20.38 4.69
N HIS A 29 21.53 -21.54 4.25
CA HIS A 29 21.15 -21.73 2.84
C HIS A 29 19.87 -20.97 2.47
N ASN A 30 18.89 -20.90 3.37
CA ASN A 30 17.69 -20.10 3.16
C ASN A 30 17.99 -18.59 3.16
N ASP A 31 18.89 -18.14 4.02
CA ASP A 31 19.32 -16.72 4.06
C ASP A 31 20.06 -16.33 2.78
N ASP A 32 20.93 -17.21 2.24
CA ASP A 32 21.62 -16.98 0.97
C ASP A 32 20.64 -17.00 -0.24
N LEU A 33 19.66 -17.89 -0.23
CA LEU A 33 18.60 -17.93 -1.25
C LEU A 33 17.72 -16.67 -1.19
N MET A 34 17.36 -16.20 -0.01
CA MET A 34 16.59 -14.96 0.16
C MET A 34 17.38 -13.74 -0.32
N GLN A 35 18.68 -13.66 -0.01
CA GLN A 35 19.54 -12.58 -0.47
C GLN A 35 19.77 -12.59 -1.99
N ARG A 36 19.79 -13.77 -2.62
CA ARG A 36 19.84 -13.88 -4.09
C ARG A 36 18.52 -13.45 -4.71
N PHE A 37 17.42 -13.94 -4.17
CA PHE A 37 16.08 -13.58 -4.63
C PHE A 37 15.82 -12.07 -4.49
N GLU A 38 16.26 -11.45 -3.40
CA GLU A 38 16.20 -9.99 -3.22
C GLU A 38 17.05 -9.23 -4.25
N ARG A 39 18.26 -9.73 -4.58
CA ARG A 39 19.11 -9.14 -5.61
C ARG A 39 18.49 -9.25 -7.01
N ASP A 40 18.06 -10.44 -7.40
CA ASP A 40 17.43 -10.68 -8.71
C ASP A 40 16.15 -9.85 -8.86
N LEU A 41 15.42 -9.66 -7.77
CA LEU A 41 14.23 -8.83 -7.73
C LEU A 41 14.57 -7.33 -7.90
N ILE A 42 15.64 -6.85 -7.24
CA ILE A 42 16.14 -5.48 -7.37
C ILE A 42 16.61 -5.22 -8.80
N ASP A 43 17.37 -6.13 -9.41
CA ASP A 43 17.86 -6.00 -10.78
C ASP A 43 16.70 -5.99 -11.80
N SER A 44 15.67 -6.81 -11.60
CA SER A 44 14.45 -6.82 -12.43
C SER A 44 13.66 -5.52 -12.34
N TYR A 45 13.70 -4.84 -11.18
CA TYR A 45 13.01 -3.54 -10.98
C TYR A 45 13.81 -2.36 -11.50
N ASP A 46 15.13 -2.45 -11.53
CA ASP A 46 15.97 -1.43 -12.18
C ASP A 46 15.61 -1.33 -13.67
N GLU A 47 15.37 -2.47 -14.35
CA GLU A 47 14.91 -2.51 -15.75
C GLU A 47 13.50 -1.90 -15.93
N GLU A 48 12.53 -2.22 -15.07
CA GLU A 48 11.18 -1.63 -15.13
C GLU A 48 11.18 -0.12 -14.85
N LEU A 49 12.03 0.33 -13.93
CA LEU A 49 12.15 1.74 -13.58
C LEU A 49 12.92 2.53 -14.64
N GLU A 50 13.93 1.95 -15.26
CA GLU A 50 14.62 2.55 -16.40
C GLU A 50 13.67 2.77 -17.57
N LEU A 51 12.78 1.82 -17.85
CA LEU A 51 11.71 1.99 -18.85
C LEU A 51 10.69 3.10 -18.47
N GLU A 52 10.31 3.22 -17.20
CA GLU A 52 9.41 4.31 -16.74
C GLU A 52 10.11 5.69 -16.73
N ILE A 53 11.43 5.73 -16.52
CA ILE A 53 12.23 6.99 -16.54
C ILE A 53 12.52 7.38 -17.97
N ASP A 54 12.82 6.44 -18.87
CA ASP A 54 13.04 6.71 -20.29
C ASP A 54 11.77 7.29 -20.96
N ASP A 55 10.60 6.85 -20.58
CA ASP A 55 9.34 7.45 -21.05
C ASP A 55 9.16 8.90 -20.59
N ARG A 56 9.82 9.35 -19.52
CA ARG A 56 9.78 10.73 -19.00
C ARG A 56 10.96 11.61 -19.42
N HIS A 57 12.11 11.00 -19.76
CA HIS A 57 13.35 11.71 -20.08
C HIS A 57 13.91 11.27 -21.42
N PHE A 58 13.18 11.53 -22.50
CA PHE A 58 13.75 11.51 -23.84
C PHE A 58 14.54 12.80 -24.11
N SER A 59 15.52 13.10 -23.23
CA SER A 59 16.54 14.10 -23.53
C SER A 59 17.64 14.09 -22.46
N GLY A 60 18.78 13.46 -22.76
CA GLY A 60 20.03 13.70 -22.05
C GLY A 60 20.77 12.44 -21.63
N GLU A 61 21.79 12.11 -22.36
CA GLU A 61 22.86 11.17 -21.98
C GLU A 61 23.50 11.65 -20.66
N GLY A 62 23.08 11.07 -19.53
CA GLY A 62 23.65 11.32 -18.22
C GLY A 62 24.13 10.01 -17.61
N HIS A 63 25.45 9.82 -17.51
CA HIS A 63 26.05 8.73 -16.74
C HIS A 63 25.57 8.84 -15.28
N SER A 64 24.75 7.89 -14.81
CA SER A 64 24.35 7.84 -13.42
C SER A 64 25.60 7.66 -12.53
N SER A 65 25.78 8.54 -11.55
CA SER A 65 26.92 8.48 -10.65
C SER A 65 26.83 7.23 -9.75
N GLN A 66 27.97 6.80 -9.20
CA GLN A 66 28.01 5.70 -8.23
C GLN A 66 27.11 6.00 -7.01
N ALA A 67 27.01 7.28 -6.62
CA ALA A 67 26.14 7.73 -5.53
C ALA A 67 24.66 7.56 -5.88
N ASP A 68 24.26 7.84 -7.12
CA ASP A 68 22.86 7.65 -7.57
C ASP A 68 22.45 6.19 -7.56
N LYS A 69 23.36 5.29 -7.97
CA LYS A 69 23.12 3.83 -7.89
C LYS A 69 22.93 3.37 -6.46
N GLN A 70 23.77 3.84 -5.53
CA GLN A 70 23.63 3.48 -4.11
C GLN A 70 22.34 4.03 -3.49
N ALA A 71 21.96 5.26 -3.80
CA ALA A 71 20.71 5.87 -3.35
C ALA A 71 19.49 5.09 -3.89
N ARG A 72 19.53 4.68 -5.16
CA ARG A 72 18.48 3.86 -5.81
C ARG A 72 18.34 2.51 -5.13
N GLN A 73 19.45 1.80 -4.90
CA GLN A 73 19.44 0.51 -4.19
C GLN A 73 18.88 0.63 -2.76
N ALA A 74 19.24 1.70 -2.03
CA ALA A 74 18.68 1.95 -0.71
C ALA A 74 17.18 2.20 -0.74
N TYR A 75 16.71 2.97 -1.74
CA TYR A 75 15.28 3.20 -1.96
C TYR A 75 14.51 1.89 -2.23
N PHE A 76 14.98 1.04 -3.12
CA PHE A 76 14.31 -0.22 -3.44
C PHE A 76 14.29 -1.19 -2.27
N ARG A 77 15.38 -1.29 -1.51
CA ARG A 77 15.41 -2.12 -0.31
C ARG A 77 14.32 -1.72 0.68
N GLU A 78 14.17 -0.41 0.90
CA GLU A 78 13.13 0.09 1.80
C GLU A 78 11.72 -0.10 1.22
N LEU A 79 11.54 0.13 -0.09
CA LEU A 79 10.28 -0.10 -0.79
C LEU A 79 9.82 -1.56 -0.64
N PHE A 80 10.71 -2.54 -0.87
CA PHE A 80 10.37 -3.96 -0.71
C PHE A 80 10.06 -4.33 0.73
N ARG A 81 10.82 -3.78 1.68
CA ARG A 81 10.51 -3.97 3.10
C ARG A 81 9.09 -3.49 3.42
N LEU A 82 8.72 -2.32 2.96
CA LEU A 82 7.38 -1.75 3.15
C LEU A 82 6.29 -2.53 2.42
N GLN A 83 6.55 -2.98 1.20
CA GLN A 83 5.62 -3.83 0.46
C GLN A 83 5.39 -5.18 1.17
N GLY A 84 6.41 -5.76 1.79
CA GLY A 84 6.27 -6.94 2.65
C GLY A 84 5.35 -6.70 3.85
N GLU A 85 5.45 -5.53 4.50
CA GLU A 85 4.53 -5.15 5.58
C GLU A 85 3.09 -4.94 5.07
N LEU A 86 2.92 -4.38 3.87
CA LEU A 86 1.60 -4.23 3.26
C LEU A 86 0.93 -5.58 2.94
N VAL A 87 1.69 -6.58 2.50
CA VAL A 87 1.17 -7.95 2.31
C VAL A 87 0.72 -8.54 3.65
N LYS A 88 1.49 -8.38 4.72
CA LYS A 88 1.10 -8.81 6.07
C LYS A 88 -0.18 -8.11 6.55
N LEU A 89 -0.29 -6.80 6.29
CA LEU A 89 -1.48 -6.01 6.59
C LEU A 89 -2.69 -6.55 5.82
N GLN A 90 -2.54 -6.82 4.52
CA GLN A 90 -3.60 -7.41 3.69
C GLN A 90 -4.09 -8.74 4.26
N ASP A 91 -3.18 -9.63 4.61
CA ASP A 91 -3.52 -10.93 5.20
C ASP A 91 -4.23 -10.78 6.53
N TRP A 92 -3.81 -9.81 7.35
CA TRP A 92 -4.48 -9.51 8.60
C TRP A 92 -5.90 -8.98 8.37
N VAL A 93 -6.09 -8.04 7.43
CA VAL A 93 -7.39 -7.49 7.06
C VAL A 93 -8.33 -8.60 6.58
N ALA A 94 -7.86 -9.46 5.66
CA ALA A 94 -8.66 -10.56 5.12
C ALA A 94 -9.08 -11.56 6.20
N ARG A 95 -8.14 -11.98 7.07
CA ARG A 95 -8.42 -12.97 8.13
C ARG A 95 -9.30 -12.44 9.26
N THR A 96 -9.16 -11.16 9.59
CA THR A 96 -9.91 -10.56 10.71
C THR A 96 -11.21 -9.89 10.28
N GLY A 97 -11.50 -9.87 8.97
CA GLY A 97 -12.70 -9.25 8.44
C GLY A 97 -12.74 -7.73 8.64
N GLN A 98 -11.58 -7.07 8.80
CA GLN A 98 -11.52 -5.62 8.92
C GLN A 98 -11.97 -4.95 7.61
N LYS A 99 -12.51 -3.74 7.73
CA LYS A 99 -12.89 -2.89 6.60
C LYS A 99 -12.00 -1.65 6.63
N VAL A 100 -11.18 -1.46 5.59
CA VAL A 100 -10.20 -0.36 5.55
C VAL A 100 -10.48 0.55 4.37
N VAL A 101 -10.56 1.85 4.62
CA VAL A 101 -10.66 2.90 3.60
C VAL A 101 -9.48 3.83 3.75
N ILE A 102 -8.77 4.08 2.66
CA ILE A 102 -7.64 5.01 2.61
C ILE A 102 -7.94 6.08 1.57
N LEU A 103 -7.93 7.34 1.98
CA LEU A 103 -8.13 8.48 1.09
C LEU A 103 -6.78 9.11 0.75
N PHE A 104 -6.54 9.32 -0.54
CA PHE A 104 -5.37 10.01 -1.07
C PHE A 104 -5.81 11.35 -1.65
N GLU A 105 -5.53 12.41 -0.93
CA GLU A 105 -5.89 13.78 -1.27
C GLU A 105 -4.64 14.65 -1.42
N GLY A 106 -4.79 15.81 -2.03
CA GLY A 106 -3.72 16.79 -2.19
C GLY A 106 -3.62 17.36 -3.60
N ARG A 107 -2.62 18.21 -3.80
CA ARG A 107 -2.41 18.96 -5.05
C ARG A 107 -2.17 18.04 -6.26
N ASP A 108 -2.47 18.53 -7.44
CA ASP A 108 -2.10 17.85 -8.68
C ASP A 108 -0.58 17.78 -8.79
N ALA A 109 -0.08 16.77 -9.46
CA ALA A 109 1.34 16.43 -9.55
C ALA A 109 2.05 16.08 -8.24
N ALA A 110 1.36 16.05 -7.07
CA ALA A 110 1.95 15.69 -5.78
C ALA A 110 2.31 14.19 -5.61
N GLY A 111 2.28 13.40 -6.66
CA GLY A 111 2.72 12.00 -6.65
C GLY A 111 1.71 10.98 -6.13
N LYS A 112 0.44 11.35 -5.93
CA LYS A 112 -0.61 10.44 -5.42
C LYS A 112 -0.69 9.13 -6.17
N GLY A 113 -0.82 9.20 -7.50
CA GLY A 113 -0.93 8.01 -8.36
C GLY A 113 0.29 7.07 -8.26
N GLY A 114 1.50 7.65 -8.20
CA GLY A 114 2.73 6.89 -8.01
C GLY A 114 2.77 6.15 -6.68
N VAL A 115 2.32 6.79 -5.59
CA VAL A 115 2.23 6.13 -4.26
C VAL A 115 1.18 5.04 -4.26
N ILE A 116 -0.01 5.28 -4.82
CA ILE A 116 -1.08 4.27 -4.93
C ILE A 116 -0.59 3.05 -5.73
N LYS A 117 0.10 3.27 -6.87
CA LYS A 117 0.68 2.20 -7.68
C LYS A 117 1.66 1.35 -6.86
N ARG A 118 2.59 1.97 -6.12
CA ARG A 118 3.58 1.26 -5.30
C ARG A 118 2.97 0.50 -4.13
N ILE A 119 1.89 1.01 -3.54
CA ILE A 119 1.14 0.30 -2.49
C ILE A 119 0.45 -0.93 -3.06
N THR A 120 -0.24 -0.80 -4.20
CA THR A 120 -1.10 -1.85 -4.74
C THR A 120 -0.36 -2.91 -5.55
N GLN A 121 0.84 -2.60 -6.02
CA GLN A 121 1.62 -3.42 -6.94
C GLN A 121 1.82 -4.88 -6.48
N ARG A 122 1.93 -5.12 -5.18
CA ARG A 122 2.13 -6.44 -4.58
C ARG A 122 0.90 -6.99 -3.86
N LEU A 123 -0.19 -6.22 -3.83
CA LEU A 123 -1.39 -6.62 -3.13
C LEU A 123 -2.34 -7.40 -4.06
N ASN A 124 -3.12 -8.30 -3.48
CA ASN A 124 -4.14 -9.04 -4.20
C ASN A 124 -5.31 -8.10 -4.56
N PRO A 125 -5.63 -7.90 -5.85
CA PRO A 125 -6.70 -7.00 -6.27
C PRO A 125 -8.10 -7.43 -5.83
N ARG A 126 -8.27 -8.67 -5.37
CA ARG A 126 -9.54 -9.14 -4.77
C ARG A 126 -9.74 -8.65 -3.34
N VAL A 127 -8.65 -8.29 -2.65
CA VAL A 127 -8.66 -7.81 -1.27
C VAL A 127 -8.44 -6.30 -1.22
N CYS A 128 -7.56 -5.79 -2.08
CA CYS A 128 -7.21 -4.37 -2.15
C CYS A 128 -7.54 -3.82 -3.54
N ARG A 129 -8.38 -2.80 -3.61
CA ARG A 129 -8.77 -2.16 -4.89
C ARG A 129 -8.68 -0.64 -4.81
N VAL A 130 -8.47 -0.03 -5.97
CA VAL A 130 -8.45 1.42 -6.14
C VAL A 130 -9.80 1.90 -6.65
N ALA A 131 -10.34 2.94 -6.05
CA ALA A 131 -11.53 3.64 -6.48
C ALA A 131 -11.13 5.05 -6.96
N ALA A 132 -11.03 5.22 -8.27
CA ALA A 132 -10.81 6.51 -8.94
C ALA A 132 -12.09 6.86 -9.71
N LEU A 133 -12.89 7.78 -9.15
CA LEU A 133 -14.18 8.11 -9.75
C LEU A 133 -14.00 9.22 -10.79
N PRO A 134 -14.55 9.05 -12.00
CA PRO A 134 -14.56 10.12 -13.01
C PRO A 134 -15.46 11.29 -12.58
N ALA A 135 -15.52 12.35 -13.36
CA ALA A 135 -16.50 13.41 -13.12
C ALA A 135 -17.91 12.86 -13.05
N PRO A 136 -18.79 13.38 -12.16
CA PRO A 136 -20.14 12.88 -12.02
C PRO A 136 -20.94 13.09 -13.31
N ASN A 137 -21.70 12.07 -13.72
CA ASN A 137 -22.65 12.17 -14.80
C ASN A 137 -23.91 12.95 -14.38
N ASP A 138 -24.83 13.24 -15.32
CA ASP A 138 -26.02 14.06 -15.04
C ASP A 138 -26.93 13.45 -13.98
N ARG A 139 -27.05 12.10 -13.92
CA ARG A 139 -27.81 11.40 -12.89
C ARG A 139 -27.15 11.54 -11.53
N GLU A 140 -25.84 11.34 -11.45
CA GLU A 140 -25.07 11.42 -10.20
C GLU A 140 -25.08 12.84 -9.61
N ARG A 141 -25.14 13.88 -10.44
CA ARG A 141 -25.25 15.28 -10.02
C ARG A 141 -26.53 15.59 -9.25
N THR A 142 -27.61 14.82 -9.51
CA THR A 142 -28.90 14.96 -8.83
C THR A 142 -29.07 14.07 -7.62
N GLN A 143 -28.11 13.19 -7.36
CA GLN A 143 -28.11 12.28 -6.22
C GLN A 143 -27.54 12.95 -4.96
N TRP A 144 -27.80 12.33 -3.82
CA TRP A 144 -27.08 12.68 -2.61
C TRP A 144 -25.57 12.60 -2.83
N TYR A 145 -24.83 13.64 -2.45
CA TYR A 145 -23.43 13.81 -2.83
C TYR A 145 -22.55 12.59 -2.55
N PHE A 146 -22.69 11.97 -1.35
CA PHE A 146 -21.88 10.83 -0.95
C PHE A 146 -22.28 9.52 -1.65
N GLN A 147 -23.44 9.46 -2.31
CA GLN A 147 -23.99 8.21 -2.84
C GLN A 147 -23.06 7.51 -3.81
N ARG A 148 -22.38 8.24 -4.68
CA ARG A 148 -21.42 7.69 -5.64
C ARG A 148 -20.20 7.05 -4.97
N TYR A 149 -19.81 7.51 -3.80
CA TYR A 149 -18.69 6.98 -3.02
C TYR A 149 -19.08 5.77 -2.17
N VAL A 150 -20.32 5.75 -1.65
CA VAL A 150 -20.83 4.69 -0.78
C VAL A 150 -20.80 3.33 -1.46
N SER A 151 -21.08 3.26 -2.76
CA SER A 151 -21.04 2.01 -3.55
C SER A 151 -19.65 1.37 -3.63
N HIS A 152 -18.61 2.13 -3.35
CA HIS A 152 -17.21 1.68 -3.37
C HIS A 152 -16.64 1.34 -1.99
N LEU A 153 -17.42 1.47 -0.92
CA LEU A 153 -16.95 1.15 0.42
C LEU A 153 -16.65 -0.35 0.59
N PRO A 154 -15.71 -0.72 1.46
CA PRO A 154 -15.28 -2.11 1.61
C PRO A 154 -16.30 -2.98 2.31
N ALA A 155 -16.40 -4.22 1.87
CA ALA A 155 -16.95 -5.32 2.66
C ALA A 155 -15.93 -5.80 3.71
N ALA A 156 -16.33 -6.73 4.57
CA ALA A 156 -15.43 -7.34 5.55
C ALA A 156 -14.26 -8.04 4.85
N GLY A 157 -13.04 -7.73 5.26
CA GLY A 157 -11.81 -8.28 4.69
C GLY A 157 -11.29 -7.52 3.48
N GLU A 158 -11.81 -6.33 3.17
CA GLU A 158 -11.39 -5.52 2.02
C GLU A 158 -10.68 -4.24 2.42
N ILE A 159 -9.76 -3.80 1.55
CA ILE A 159 -9.08 -2.50 1.58
C ILE A 159 -9.49 -1.73 0.33
N VAL A 160 -9.93 -0.49 0.48
CA VAL A 160 -10.24 0.41 -0.64
C VAL A 160 -9.40 1.66 -0.54
N LEU A 161 -8.64 1.95 -1.60
CA LEU A 161 -7.88 3.17 -1.77
C LEU A 161 -8.67 4.10 -2.68
N PHE A 162 -9.01 5.27 -2.20
CA PHE A 162 -9.62 6.32 -3.02
C PHE A 162 -8.53 7.24 -3.58
N ASP A 163 -8.38 7.26 -4.90
CA ASP A 163 -7.60 8.29 -5.60
C ASP A 163 -8.53 9.49 -5.81
N ARG A 164 -8.40 10.48 -4.94
CA ARG A 164 -9.38 11.52 -4.65
C ARG A 164 -10.70 10.93 -4.12
N SER A 165 -11.38 11.69 -3.30
CA SER A 165 -12.58 11.20 -2.62
C SER A 165 -13.69 12.26 -2.61
N TRP A 166 -14.61 12.14 -1.65
CA TRP A 166 -15.63 13.15 -1.39
C TRP A 166 -15.05 14.52 -1.05
N TYR A 167 -13.77 14.64 -0.72
CA TYR A 167 -13.09 15.93 -0.52
C TYR A 167 -12.91 16.72 -1.83
N ASN A 168 -13.22 16.15 -2.99
CA ASN A 168 -13.33 16.90 -4.25
C ASN A 168 -14.24 18.13 -4.14
N ARG A 169 -15.33 18.05 -3.33
CA ARG A 169 -16.24 19.18 -3.08
C ARG A 169 -15.52 20.36 -2.41
N ALA A 170 -14.61 20.06 -1.47
CA ALA A 170 -13.82 21.09 -0.78
C ALA A 170 -12.61 21.59 -1.61
N GLY A 171 -12.19 20.83 -2.61
CA GLY A 171 -11.03 21.13 -3.46
C GLY A 171 -11.43 21.51 -4.89
N VAL A 172 -11.21 20.57 -5.81
CA VAL A 172 -11.35 20.82 -7.26
C VAL A 172 -12.74 21.33 -7.67
N GLU A 173 -13.82 20.82 -7.06
CA GLU A 173 -15.17 21.24 -7.43
C GLU A 173 -15.42 22.72 -7.06
N ARG A 174 -14.90 23.16 -5.90
CA ARG A 174 -14.97 24.56 -5.48
C ARG A 174 -14.15 25.47 -6.37
N VAL A 175 -12.90 25.10 -6.65
CA VAL A 175 -11.96 25.91 -7.44
C VAL A 175 -12.44 26.05 -8.88
N MET A 176 -13.00 24.99 -9.47
CA MET A 176 -13.47 24.97 -10.85
C MET A 176 -14.92 25.47 -11.00
N GLY A 177 -15.58 25.85 -9.92
CA GLY A 177 -16.96 26.31 -9.95
C GLY A 177 -18.00 25.22 -10.28
N PHE A 178 -17.68 23.95 -9.98
CA PHE A 178 -18.59 22.81 -10.21
C PHE A 178 -19.60 22.61 -9.08
N CYS A 179 -19.45 23.31 -7.96
CA CYS A 179 -20.43 23.37 -6.89
C CYS A 179 -20.73 24.85 -6.51
N ASN A 180 -21.94 25.09 -6.05
CA ASN A 180 -22.33 26.39 -5.53
C ASN A 180 -21.96 26.55 -4.04
N GLU A 181 -22.11 27.76 -3.49
CA GLU A 181 -21.76 28.07 -2.09
C GLU A 181 -22.55 27.23 -1.10
N ALA A 182 -23.85 27.06 -1.31
CA ALA A 182 -24.71 26.29 -0.41
C ALA A 182 -24.30 24.80 -0.37
N GLU A 183 -23.93 24.23 -1.50
CA GLU A 183 -23.42 22.84 -1.58
C GLU A 183 -22.07 22.68 -0.90
N TYR A 184 -21.21 23.70 -0.99
CA TYR A 184 -19.91 23.72 -0.33
C TYR A 184 -20.06 23.80 1.20
N GLU A 185 -20.91 24.70 1.71
CA GLU A 185 -21.19 24.82 3.14
C GLU A 185 -21.85 23.56 3.70
N GLU A 186 -22.84 23.00 2.99
CA GLU A 186 -23.50 21.75 3.36
C GLU A 186 -22.53 20.59 3.44
N PHE A 187 -21.55 20.53 2.53
CA PHE A 187 -20.50 19.52 2.58
C PHE A 187 -19.72 19.57 3.88
N PHE A 188 -19.26 20.75 4.31
CA PHE A 188 -18.51 20.87 5.58
C PHE A 188 -19.34 20.55 6.82
N ARG A 189 -20.64 20.75 6.75
CA ARG A 189 -21.56 20.36 7.81
C ARG A 189 -21.74 18.84 7.88
N THR A 190 -21.83 18.19 6.76
CA THR A 190 -22.23 16.78 6.65
C THR A 190 -21.06 15.81 6.62
N VAL A 191 -19.87 16.19 6.09
CA VAL A 191 -18.72 15.27 5.97
C VAL A 191 -18.26 14.71 7.32
N PRO A 192 -18.18 15.47 8.43
CA PRO A 192 -17.80 14.90 9.71
C PRO A 192 -18.80 13.86 10.24
N GLU A 193 -20.09 14.06 9.95
CA GLU A 193 -21.14 13.12 10.35
C GLU A 193 -21.07 11.84 9.51
N PHE A 194 -20.88 11.99 8.20
CA PHE A 194 -20.69 10.87 7.28
C PHE A 194 -19.50 9.99 7.70
N GLU A 195 -18.34 10.59 7.96
CA GLU A 195 -17.15 9.87 8.39
C GLU A 195 -17.34 9.21 9.76
N LYS A 196 -18.01 9.86 10.70
CA LYS A 196 -18.39 9.24 11.98
C LYS A 196 -19.29 8.02 11.79
N MET A 197 -20.25 8.07 10.87
CA MET A 197 -21.08 6.92 10.52
C MET A 197 -20.24 5.76 9.96
N LEU A 198 -19.29 6.03 9.06
CA LEU A 198 -18.38 5.01 8.53
C LEU A 198 -17.58 4.34 9.64
N MET A 199 -16.97 5.14 10.53
CA MET A 199 -16.19 4.62 11.66
C MET A 199 -17.04 3.80 12.63
N ARG A 200 -18.26 4.24 12.94
CA ARG A 200 -19.21 3.49 13.80
C ARG A 200 -19.65 2.16 13.16
N SER A 201 -19.68 2.08 11.82
CA SER A 201 -19.96 0.83 11.11
C SER A 201 -18.75 -0.14 11.08
N GLY A 202 -17.66 0.22 11.76
CA GLY A 202 -16.45 -0.58 11.85
C GLY A 202 -15.46 -0.38 10.69
N ILE A 203 -15.62 0.66 9.87
CA ILE A 203 -14.65 1.04 8.85
C ILE A 203 -13.50 1.78 9.50
N ARG A 204 -12.27 1.36 9.23
CA ARG A 204 -11.05 2.07 9.56
C ARG A 204 -10.76 3.07 8.46
N LEU A 205 -10.92 4.36 8.75
CA LEU A 205 -10.70 5.45 7.82
C LEU A 205 -9.33 6.07 8.05
N ILE A 206 -8.49 6.09 7.01
CA ILE A 206 -7.16 6.71 7.01
C ILE A 206 -7.16 7.77 5.91
N LYS A 207 -6.60 8.95 6.21
CA LYS A 207 -6.53 10.07 5.25
C LYS A 207 -5.09 10.53 5.10
N TYR A 208 -4.61 10.57 3.85
CA TYR A 208 -3.32 11.13 3.49
C TYR A 208 -3.50 12.39 2.65
N TRP A 209 -2.81 13.45 3.06
CA TRP A 209 -2.74 14.68 2.29
C TRP A 209 -1.34 14.87 1.72
N PHE A 210 -1.26 14.98 0.40
CA PHE A 210 -0.02 15.20 -0.33
C PHE A 210 0.09 16.68 -0.70
N SER A 211 1.15 17.32 -0.24
CA SER A 211 1.47 18.71 -0.57
C SER A 211 2.79 18.79 -1.30
N ILE A 212 2.88 19.69 -2.25
CA ILE A 212 4.11 20.09 -2.95
C ILE A 212 4.19 21.62 -2.98
N THR A 213 5.38 22.16 -3.21
CA THR A 213 5.57 23.59 -3.39
C THR A 213 4.97 24.06 -4.73
N ASP A 214 4.75 25.37 -4.85
CA ASP A 214 4.23 25.92 -6.10
C ASP A 214 5.27 25.78 -7.22
N GLU A 215 6.57 25.89 -6.90
CA GLU A 215 7.67 25.69 -7.85
C GLU A 215 7.67 24.27 -8.43
N GLU A 216 7.50 23.25 -7.59
CA GLU A 216 7.49 21.84 -8.02
C GLU A 216 6.21 21.48 -8.80
N GLN A 217 5.12 22.23 -8.61
CA GLN A 217 3.89 21.97 -9.36
C GLN A 217 3.96 22.47 -10.80
N HIS A 218 4.86 23.43 -11.10
CA HIS A 218 5.03 24.02 -12.41
C HIS A 218 6.13 23.38 -13.26
N LEU A 219 6.86 22.39 -12.70
CA LEU A 219 7.82 21.57 -13.42
C LEU A 219 7.14 20.36 -14.09
#